data_c0ea49305d13e6d243284d12d446f538
#
_entry.id   c0ea49305d13e6d243284d12d446f538
#
_cell.length_a   1.000
_cell.length_b   1.000
_cell.length_c   1.000
_cell.angle_alpha   90.00
_cell.angle_beta   90.00
_cell.angle_gamma   90.00
#
_symmetry.space_group_name_H-M   'P 1'
#
loop_
_entity.id
_entity.type
_entity.pdbx_description
1 polymer ?
#
loop_
_entity_poly.entity_id
_entity_poly.type
_entity_poly.pdbx_seq_one_letter_code
_entity_poly.pdbx_strand_id
1 'polypeptide(L)'
;MMFKQQLNLLWVLASKDIQLFLVDKKAAALCFLVPIILASGFGYVFSKPLQNEDLKLPLLVVREDNSPLAIKLADALIKSTKLEAAPASREEALGKIERRSARIALIIPKDFASQIALKKKIPTIEILHHPSSSLESKWAEGIFTEIAFREAAPELLGFWLPGAASLK
;
A
#
# COMPACT_ATOMS: atom_id res chain seq x y z
N MET A 1 52.16 -0.57 12.20
CA MET A 1 52.31 0.63 13.05
C MET A 1 51.62 1.87 12.51
N MET A 2 51.61 2.10 11.20
CA MET A 2 50.95 3.30 10.54
C MET A 2 49.45 3.47 10.82
N PHE A 3 48.69 2.37 10.86
CA PHE A 3 47.23 2.43 11.02
C PHE A 3 46.76 3.00 12.38
N LYS A 4 47.49 2.65 13.46
CA LYS A 4 47.19 3.21 14.81
C LYS A 4 47.52 4.69 14.93
N GLN A 5 48.54 5.17 14.23
CA GLN A 5 48.89 6.60 14.21
C GLN A 5 47.86 7.41 13.44
N GLN A 6 47.34 6.88 12.32
CA GLN A 6 46.29 7.53 11.57
C GLN A 6 44.96 7.59 12.35
N LEU A 7 44.61 6.53 13.08
CA LEU A 7 43.41 6.56 13.94
C LEU A 7 43.53 7.59 15.07
N ASN A 8 44.70 7.70 15.69
CA ASN A 8 44.91 8.71 16.74
C ASN A 8 44.80 10.14 16.18
N LEU A 9 45.35 10.36 14.98
CA LEU A 9 45.27 11.68 14.34
C LEU A 9 43.80 12.07 14.00
N LEU A 10 43.04 11.09 13.48
CA LEU A 10 41.61 11.29 13.21
C LEU A 10 40.82 11.58 14.50
N TRP A 11 41.16 10.87 15.60
CA TRP A 11 40.48 11.08 16.87
C TRP A 11 40.77 12.46 17.48
N VAL A 12 42.03 12.92 17.37
CA VAL A 12 42.42 14.29 17.82
C VAL A 12 41.74 15.36 16.97
N LEU A 13 41.69 15.20 15.66
CA LEU A 13 41.01 16.12 14.79
C LEU A 13 39.50 16.16 15.06
N ALA A 14 38.86 15.00 15.16
CA ALA A 14 37.44 14.91 15.46
C ALA A 14 37.06 15.54 16.82
N SER A 15 37.87 15.28 17.85
CA SER A 15 37.64 15.88 19.18
C SER A 15 37.79 17.39 19.18
N LYS A 16 38.75 17.92 18.40
CA LYS A 16 38.94 19.35 18.23
C LYS A 16 37.73 20.00 17.50
N ASP A 17 37.24 19.36 16.43
CA ASP A 17 36.11 19.87 15.66
C ASP A 17 34.84 19.85 16.50
N ILE A 18 34.62 18.79 17.31
CA ILE A 18 33.50 18.73 18.25
C ILE A 18 33.62 19.84 19.32
N GLN A 19 34.81 20.07 19.85
CA GLN A 19 34.99 21.16 20.82
C GLN A 19 34.73 22.53 20.21
N LEU A 20 35.22 22.82 19.01
CA LEU A 20 34.96 24.05 18.28
C LEU A 20 33.46 24.25 18.01
N PHE A 21 32.77 23.18 17.60
CA PHE A 21 31.34 23.17 17.39
C PHE A 21 30.56 23.47 18.68
N LEU A 22 30.95 22.92 19.80
CA LEU A 22 30.30 23.16 21.10
C LEU A 22 30.60 24.55 21.69
N VAL A 23 31.74 25.15 21.32
CA VAL A 23 32.08 26.52 21.72
C VAL A 23 31.20 27.54 21.01
N ASP A 24 30.88 27.32 19.75
CA ASP A 24 29.90 28.12 19.01
C ASP A 24 28.47 27.66 19.31
N LYS A 25 27.98 28.08 20.47
CA LYS A 25 26.63 27.74 20.95
C LYS A 25 25.51 28.09 19.95
N LYS A 26 25.71 29.16 19.14
CA LYS A 26 24.73 29.59 18.15
C LYS A 26 24.69 28.63 16.97
N ALA A 27 25.83 28.23 16.43
CA ALA A 27 25.92 27.29 15.36
C ALA A 27 25.43 25.90 15.79
N ALA A 28 25.83 25.44 17.00
CA ALA A 28 25.36 24.19 17.58
C ALA A 28 23.84 24.21 17.78
N ALA A 29 23.28 25.24 18.34
CA ALA A 29 21.83 25.39 18.53
C ALA A 29 21.08 25.38 17.19
N LEU A 30 21.55 26.10 16.18
CA LEU A 30 20.93 26.09 14.84
C LEU A 30 20.98 24.73 14.16
N CYS A 31 22.08 24.01 14.31
CA CYS A 31 22.25 22.71 13.72
C CYS A 31 21.22 21.67 14.20
N PHE A 32 20.80 21.77 15.46
CA PHE A 32 19.79 20.88 16.03
C PHE A 32 18.38 21.46 15.97
N LEU A 33 18.24 22.75 16.23
CA LEU A 33 16.93 23.40 16.31
C LEU A 33 16.22 23.45 14.97
N VAL A 34 16.96 23.73 13.88
CA VAL A 34 16.38 23.83 12.54
C VAL A 34 15.78 22.47 12.08
N PRO A 35 16.49 21.34 12.13
CA PRO A 35 15.89 20.05 11.79
C PRO A 35 14.71 19.69 12.70
N ILE A 36 14.79 19.99 14.00
CA ILE A 36 13.69 19.71 14.93
C ILE A 36 12.45 20.54 14.59
N ILE A 37 12.61 21.84 14.31
CA ILE A 37 11.50 22.71 13.92
C ILE A 37 10.90 22.24 12.59
N LEU A 38 11.74 21.91 11.61
CA LEU A 38 11.28 21.39 10.33
C LEU A 38 10.56 20.06 10.50
N ALA A 39 11.15 19.11 11.22
CA ALA A 39 10.53 17.81 11.47
C ALA A 39 9.22 17.95 12.24
N SER A 40 9.16 18.84 13.24
CA SER A 40 7.94 19.11 14.00
C SER A 40 6.89 19.80 13.14
N GLY A 41 7.29 20.76 12.31
CA GLY A 41 6.41 21.45 11.38
C GLY A 41 5.82 20.50 10.33
N PHE A 42 6.66 19.71 9.69
CA PHE A 42 6.21 18.66 8.77
C PHE A 42 5.39 17.59 9.52
N GLY A 43 5.86 17.14 10.68
CA GLY A 43 5.12 16.21 11.52
C GLY A 43 3.73 16.74 11.86
N TYR A 44 3.59 18.01 12.23
CA TYR A 44 2.29 18.64 12.52
C TYR A 44 1.40 18.75 11.27
N VAL A 45 1.95 19.16 10.14
CA VAL A 45 1.20 19.28 8.87
C VAL A 45 0.75 17.91 8.36
N PHE A 46 1.60 16.89 8.46
CA PHE A 46 1.32 15.52 7.99
C PHE A 46 0.78 14.60 9.09
N SER A 47 0.76 15.00 10.36
CA SER A 47 0.18 14.24 11.46
C SER A 47 -1.33 14.42 11.59
N LYS A 48 -1.92 15.36 10.86
CA LYS A 48 -3.36 15.26 10.65
C LYS A 48 -3.54 13.90 10.00
N PRO A 49 -4.12 12.90 10.71
CA PRO A 49 -4.35 11.63 10.09
C PRO A 49 -5.13 11.94 8.82
N LEU A 50 -4.76 11.27 7.74
CA LEU A 50 -5.64 11.10 6.58
C LEU A 50 -6.86 10.25 7.02
N GLN A 51 -7.38 10.52 8.20
CA GLN A 51 -8.69 10.17 8.71
C GLN A 51 -9.72 11.14 8.11
N ASN A 52 -9.46 11.58 6.89
CA ASN A 52 -10.54 12.02 6.07
C ASN A 52 -11.29 10.74 5.71
N GLU A 53 -12.36 10.48 6.47
CA GLU A 53 -13.43 9.59 6.02
C GLU A 53 -13.84 9.93 4.57
N ASP A 54 -13.41 11.09 4.07
CA ASP A 54 -13.66 11.60 2.74
C ASP A 54 -12.66 11.17 1.65
N LEU A 55 -11.53 10.54 1.99
CA LEU A 55 -10.58 10.00 1.00
C LEU A 55 -10.84 8.52 0.70
N LYS A 56 -12.10 8.17 0.49
CA LYS A 56 -12.43 6.87 -0.07
C LYS A 56 -12.04 6.86 -1.54
N LEU A 57 -11.35 5.80 -1.95
CA LEU A 57 -11.00 5.62 -3.34
C LEU A 57 -12.25 5.16 -4.13
N PRO A 58 -12.77 5.97 -5.07
CA PRO A 58 -13.88 5.54 -5.89
C PRO A 58 -13.46 4.40 -6.80
N LEU A 59 -14.08 3.24 -6.63
CA LEU A 59 -13.76 2.00 -7.31
C LEU A 59 -15.03 1.34 -7.86
N LEU A 60 -15.00 0.91 -9.10
CA LEU A 60 -16.02 0.03 -9.64
C LEU A 60 -15.59 -1.43 -9.48
N VAL A 61 -16.48 -2.26 -8.95
CA VAL A 61 -16.25 -3.69 -8.79
C VAL A 61 -17.08 -4.45 -9.81
N VAL A 62 -16.40 -5.06 -10.77
CA VAL A 62 -17.01 -5.91 -11.79
C VAL A 62 -16.76 -7.37 -11.38
N ARG A 63 -17.84 -8.11 -11.17
CA ARG A 63 -17.77 -9.52 -10.82
C ARG A 63 -18.32 -10.36 -11.98
N GLU A 64 -17.46 -11.13 -12.61
CA GLU A 64 -17.82 -12.05 -13.67
C GLU A 64 -17.94 -13.51 -13.18
N ASP A 65 -17.37 -13.82 -12.00
CA ASP A 65 -17.47 -15.11 -11.34
C ASP A 65 -18.61 -15.13 -10.31
N ASN A 66 -19.44 -16.16 -10.35
CA ASN A 66 -20.56 -16.36 -9.41
C ASN A 66 -20.21 -17.33 -8.26
N SER A 67 -18.95 -17.68 -8.11
CA SER A 67 -18.50 -18.54 -7.01
C SER A 67 -18.68 -17.87 -5.64
N PRO A 68 -18.86 -18.66 -4.56
CA PRO A 68 -18.95 -18.12 -3.20
C PRO A 68 -17.75 -17.25 -2.80
N LEU A 69 -16.55 -17.60 -3.27
CA LEU A 69 -15.34 -16.85 -3.00
C LEU A 69 -15.32 -15.49 -3.70
N ALA A 70 -15.72 -15.46 -4.98
CA ALA A 70 -15.81 -14.20 -5.74
C ALA A 70 -16.89 -13.27 -5.16
N ILE A 71 -18.01 -13.83 -4.69
CA ILE A 71 -19.05 -13.06 -4.01
C ILE A 71 -18.52 -12.47 -2.71
N LYS A 72 -17.90 -13.27 -1.86
CA LYS A 72 -17.28 -12.81 -0.61
C LYS A 72 -16.27 -11.68 -0.85
N LEU A 73 -15.42 -11.84 -1.86
CA LEU A 73 -14.39 -10.86 -2.19
C LEU A 73 -15.01 -9.55 -2.67
N ALA A 74 -16.00 -9.61 -3.57
CA ALA A 74 -16.71 -8.42 -4.04
C ALA A 74 -17.43 -7.70 -2.89
N ASP A 75 -18.12 -8.45 -2.01
CA ASP A 75 -18.79 -7.89 -0.84
C ASP A 75 -17.81 -7.26 0.14
N ALA A 76 -16.65 -7.88 0.37
CA ALA A 76 -15.62 -7.33 1.25
C ALA A 76 -15.03 -6.03 0.68
N LEU A 77 -14.86 -5.93 -0.63
CA LEU A 77 -14.42 -4.71 -1.31
C LEU A 77 -15.47 -3.59 -1.14
N ILE A 78 -16.75 -3.90 -1.37
CA ILE A 78 -17.84 -2.92 -1.27
C ILE A 78 -18.03 -2.44 0.18
N LYS A 79 -17.83 -3.32 1.16
CA LYS A 79 -17.94 -2.99 2.60
C LYS A 79 -16.68 -2.34 3.19
N SER A 80 -15.60 -2.24 2.41
CA SER A 80 -14.35 -1.66 2.88
C SER A 80 -14.51 -0.17 3.21
N THR A 81 -14.06 0.23 4.39
CA THR A 81 -14.04 1.65 4.79
C THR A 81 -13.02 2.49 4.02
N LYS A 82 -12.04 1.83 3.38
CA LYS A 82 -10.99 2.48 2.58
C LYS A 82 -11.41 2.77 1.14
N LEU A 83 -12.52 2.17 0.69
CA LEU A 83 -13.00 2.24 -0.70
C LEU A 83 -14.42 2.79 -0.74
N GLU A 84 -14.71 3.59 -1.74
CA GLU A 84 -16.07 3.89 -2.17
C GLU A 84 -16.39 2.99 -3.36
N ALA A 85 -16.62 1.71 -3.07
CA ALA A 85 -16.78 0.69 -4.09
C ALA A 85 -18.26 0.54 -4.47
N ALA A 86 -18.51 0.54 -5.78
CA ALA A 86 -19.86 0.30 -6.33
C ALA A 86 -19.82 -0.86 -7.32
N PRO A 87 -20.83 -1.76 -7.30
CA PRO A 87 -20.92 -2.81 -8.29
C PRO A 87 -21.24 -2.24 -9.68
N ALA A 88 -20.64 -2.81 -10.71
CA ALA A 88 -20.89 -2.43 -12.10
C ALA A 88 -20.76 -3.64 -13.04
N SER A 89 -21.36 -3.54 -14.23
CA SER A 89 -21.09 -4.46 -15.33
C SER A 89 -19.76 -4.07 -16.03
N ARG A 90 -19.19 -4.99 -16.80
CA ARG A 90 -17.96 -4.72 -17.55
C ARG A 90 -18.13 -3.57 -18.55
N GLU A 91 -19.25 -3.57 -19.27
CA GLU A 91 -19.56 -2.52 -20.24
C GLU A 91 -19.74 -1.15 -19.56
N GLU A 92 -20.43 -1.15 -18.43
CA GLU A 92 -20.64 0.07 -17.64
C GLU A 92 -19.31 0.62 -17.09
N ALA A 93 -18.44 -0.26 -16.58
CA ALA A 93 -17.15 0.13 -16.07
C ALA A 93 -16.25 0.72 -17.16
N LEU A 94 -16.18 0.08 -18.32
CA LEU A 94 -15.43 0.58 -19.48
C LEU A 94 -15.96 1.96 -19.92
N GLY A 95 -17.28 2.10 -20.12
CA GLY A 95 -17.86 3.37 -20.53
C GLY A 95 -17.67 4.49 -19.51
N LYS A 96 -17.68 4.19 -18.19
CA LYS A 96 -17.43 5.18 -17.15
C LYS A 96 -15.95 5.60 -17.09
N ILE A 97 -15.00 4.67 -17.30
CA ILE A 97 -13.57 4.99 -17.37
C ILE A 97 -13.25 5.84 -18.59
N GLU A 98 -13.77 5.49 -19.77
CA GLU A 98 -13.57 6.26 -20.99
C GLU A 98 -14.11 7.69 -20.86
N ARG A 99 -15.27 7.86 -20.26
CA ARG A 99 -15.90 9.18 -20.00
C ARG A 99 -15.29 9.92 -18.80
N ARG A 100 -14.30 9.36 -18.14
CA ARG A 100 -13.66 9.90 -16.93
C ARG A 100 -14.63 10.10 -15.75
N SER A 101 -15.79 9.44 -15.76
CA SER A 101 -16.75 9.46 -14.65
C SER A 101 -16.41 8.43 -13.57
N ALA A 102 -15.56 7.44 -13.88
CA ALA A 102 -14.89 6.57 -12.92
C ALA A 102 -13.40 6.55 -13.22
N ARG A 103 -12.57 6.36 -12.20
CA ARG A 103 -11.10 6.38 -12.33
C ARG A 103 -10.51 4.99 -12.40
N ILE A 104 -11.11 4.06 -11.67
CA ILE A 104 -10.61 2.69 -11.50
C ILE A 104 -11.78 1.72 -11.50
N ALA A 105 -11.60 0.59 -12.16
CA ALA A 105 -12.48 -0.57 -12.04
C ALA A 105 -11.63 -1.83 -11.83
N LEU A 106 -12.09 -2.68 -10.93
CA LEU A 106 -11.50 -3.97 -10.61
C LEU A 106 -12.42 -5.06 -11.14
N ILE A 107 -11.87 -5.96 -11.95
CA ILE A 107 -12.63 -7.04 -12.58
C ILE A 107 -12.17 -8.37 -12.01
N ILE A 108 -13.10 -9.09 -11.39
CA ILE A 108 -12.92 -10.46 -10.93
C ILE A 108 -13.33 -11.39 -12.09
N PRO A 109 -12.37 -12.10 -12.72
CA PRO A 109 -12.63 -12.88 -13.92
C PRO A 109 -13.51 -14.12 -13.64
N LYS A 110 -14.15 -14.66 -14.67
CA LYS A 110 -15.10 -15.80 -14.59
C LYS A 110 -14.54 -17.04 -13.92
N ASP A 111 -13.25 -17.32 -14.10
CA ASP A 111 -12.61 -18.55 -13.60
C ASP A 111 -11.82 -18.33 -12.30
N PHE A 112 -12.10 -17.24 -11.58
CA PHE A 112 -11.33 -16.82 -10.40
C PHE A 112 -11.19 -17.95 -9.37
N ALA A 113 -12.31 -18.47 -8.88
CA ALA A 113 -12.28 -19.50 -7.85
C ALA A 113 -11.78 -20.86 -8.40
N SER A 114 -12.09 -21.20 -9.64
CA SER A 114 -11.65 -22.46 -10.24
C SER A 114 -10.13 -22.49 -10.45
N GLN A 115 -9.52 -21.38 -10.80
CA GLN A 115 -8.06 -21.27 -10.91
C GLN A 115 -7.37 -21.47 -9.57
N ILE A 116 -7.93 -20.93 -8.49
CA ILE A 116 -7.44 -21.14 -7.12
C ILE A 116 -7.62 -22.63 -6.73
N ALA A 117 -8.81 -23.19 -6.91
CA ALA A 117 -9.13 -24.56 -6.52
C ALA A 117 -8.28 -25.61 -7.25
N LEU A 118 -8.02 -25.40 -8.53
CA LEU A 118 -7.21 -26.28 -9.36
C LEU A 118 -5.69 -26.14 -9.14
N LYS A 119 -5.26 -25.22 -8.27
CA LYS A 119 -3.84 -24.95 -7.98
C LYS A 119 -2.99 -24.71 -9.24
N LYS A 120 -3.59 -24.24 -10.31
CA LYS A 120 -2.91 -24.06 -11.60
C LYS A 120 -2.17 -22.75 -11.71
N LYS A 121 -2.76 -21.67 -11.21
CA LYS A 121 -2.20 -20.32 -11.28
C LYS A 121 -2.90 -19.43 -10.27
N ILE A 122 -2.19 -18.46 -9.73
CA ILE A 122 -2.82 -17.35 -8.99
C ILE A 122 -3.65 -16.56 -10.02
N PRO A 123 -4.98 -16.43 -9.82
CA PRO A 123 -5.81 -15.75 -10.80
C PRO A 123 -5.40 -14.29 -10.92
N THR A 124 -5.23 -13.84 -12.14
CA THR A 124 -4.91 -12.44 -12.42
C THR A 124 -6.20 -11.63 -12.39
N ILE A 125 -6.24 -10.64 -11.52
CA ILE A 125 -7.31 -9.66 -11.50
C ILE A 125 -6.95 -8.53 -12.45
N GLU A 126 -7.92 -8.11 -13.24
CA GLU A 126 -7.75 -7.03 -14.17
C GLU A 126 -8.14 -5.71 -13.48
N ILE A 127 -7.23 -4.74 -13.49
CA ILE A 127 -7.48 -3.40 -13.00
C ILE A 127 -7.53 -2.46 -14.19
N LEU A 128 -8.71 -1.98 -14.51
CA LEU A 128 -8.90 -0.95 -15.53
C LEU A 128 -8.76 0.41 -14.88
N HIS A 129 -7.93 1.26 -15.46
CA HIS A 129 -7.76 2.63 -14.98
C HIS A 129 -7.48 3.58 -16.14
N HIS A 130 -7.82 4.85 -15.94
CA HIS A 130 -7.40 5.90 -16.87
C HIS A 130 -5.87 6.13 -16.71
N PRO A 131 -5.11 6.40 -17.78
CA PRO A 131 -3.65 6.62 -17.70
C PRO A 131 -3.20 7.67 -16.69
N SER A 132 -4.05 8.67 -16.40
CA SER A 132 -3.76 9.69 -15.37
C SER A 132 -3.94 9.20 -13.93
N SER A 133 -4.49 8.01 -13.73
CA SER A 133 -4.81 7.44 -12.39
C SER A 133 -3.88 6.29 -11.99
N SER A 134 -2.65 6.30 -12.47
CA SER A 134 -1.67 5.23 -12.21
C SER A 134 -1.29 5.08 -10.74
N LEU A 135 -1.26 6.17 -9.96
CA LEU A 135 -0.97 6.12 -8.53
C LEU A 135 -2.15 5.52 -7.75
N GLU A 136 -3.35 5.95 -8.10
CA GLU A 136 -4.59 5.46 -7.50
C GLU A 136 -4.80 3.97 -7.80
N SER A 137 -4.42 3.50 -9.01
CA SER A 137 -4.50 2.08 -9.37
C SER A 137 -3.56 1.20 -8.53
N LYS A 138 -2.35 1.67 -8.24
CA LYS A 138 -1.43 0.97 -7.34
C LYS A 138 -1.93 0.92 -5.91
N TRP A 139 -2.57 1.99 -5.46
CA TRP A 139 -3.18 2.00 -4.14
C TRP A 139 -4.37 1.05 -4.06
N ALA A 140 -5.23 1.03 -5.09
CA ALA A 140 -6.33 0.06 -5.22
C ALA A 140 -5.81 -1.39 -5.21
N GLU A 141 -4.71 -1.67 -5.93
CA GLU A 141 -4.04 -2.97 -5.95
C GLU A 141 -3.58 -3.41 -4.54
N GLY A 142 -2.98 -2.48 -3.79
CA GLY A 142 -2.56 -2.75 -2.41
C GLY A 142 -3.74 -3.09 -1.49
N ILE A 143 -4.81 -2.30 -1.52
CA ILE A 143 -6.02 -2.56 -0.72
C ILE A 143 -6.69 -3.86 -1.16
N PHE A 144 -6.78 -4.08 -2.48
CA PHE A 144 -7.31 -5.33 -3.01
C PHE A 144 -6.51 -6.53 -2.51
N THR A 145 -5.19 -6.47 -2.59
CA THR A 145 -4.30 -7.55 -2.14
C THR A 145 -4.50 -7.85 -0.65
N GLU A 146 -4.62 -6.81 0.19
CA GLU A 146 -4.91 -6.95 1.62
C GLU A 146 -6.25 -7.68 1.85
N ILE A 147 -7.31 -7.25 1.16
CA ILE A 147 -8.66 -7.83 1.30
C ILE A 147 -8.69 -9.25 0.72
N ALA A 148 -8.11 -9.45 -0.45
CA ALA A 148 -8.06 -10.76 -1.09
C ALA A 148 -7.31 -11.78 -0.24
N PHE A 149 -6.17 -11.37 0.34
CA PHE A 149 -5.41 -12.23 1.24
C PHE A 149 -6.21 -12.59 2.50
N ARG A 150 -6.92 -11.63 3.08
CA ARG A 150 -7.75 -11.87 4.26
C ARG A 150 -8.93 -12.80 3.99
N GLU A 151 -9.65 -12.58 2.90
CA GLU A 151 -10.86 -13.34 2.56
C GLU A 151 -10.57 -14.69 1.91
N ALA A 152 -9.50 -14.76 1.10
CA ALA A 152 -9.09 -15.99 0.41
C ALA A 152 -7.95 -16.74 1.14
N ALA A 153 -7.47 -16.24 2.28
CA ALA A 153 -6.39 -16.89 3.02
C ALA A 153 -6.64 -18.36 3.32
N PRO A 154 -7.83 -18.82 3.73
CA PRO A 154 -8.09 -20.24 3.98
C PRO A 154 -7.90 -21.09 2.74
N GLU A 155 -8.38 -20.63 1.59
CA GLU A 155 -8.27 -21.31 0.30
C GLU A 155 -6.83 -21.24 -0.24
N LEU A 156 -6.17 -20.11 -0.09
CA LEU A 156 -4.78 -19.89 -0.50
C LEU A 156 -3.79 -20.67 0.38
N LEU A 157 -4.01 -20.75 1.68
CA LEU A 157 -3.19 -21.56 2.59
C LEU A 157 -3.30 -23.04 2.27
N GLY A 158 -4.49 -23.53 1.89
CA GLY A 158 -4.66 -24.88 1.36
C GLY A 158 -3.89 -25.13 0.07
N PHE A 159 -3.61 -24.08 -0.72
CA PHE A 159 -2.74 -24.13 -1.90
C PHE A 159 -1.27 -24.31 -1.53
N TRP A 160 -0.77 -23.55 -0.53
CA TRP A 160 0.65 -23.53 -0.16
C TRP A 160 1.03 -24.62 0.85
N LEU A 161 0.11 -25.03 1.70
CA LEU A 161 0.32 -26.00 2.76
C LEU A 161 -0.71 -27.15 2.64
N PRO A 162 -0.45 -28.15 1.79
CA PRO A 162 -1.31 -29.34 1.73
C PRO A 162 -1.27 -30.05 3.10
N GLY A 163 -2.33 -29.87 3.91
CA GLY A 163 -2.42 -30.38 5.27
C GLY A 163 -2.87 -29.36 6.32
N ALA A 164 -2.82 -28.06 6.03
CA ALA A 164 -3.28 -27.03 6.97
C ALA A 164 -4.81 -26.98 7.15
N ALA A 165 -5.58 -27.60 6.25
CA ALA A 165 -7.03 -27.66 6.31
C ALA A 165 -7.56 -28.64 7.40
N SER A 166 -6.69 -29.40 8.07
CA SER A 166 -7.06 -30.37 9.10
C SER A 166 -6.89 -29.89 10.54
N LEU A 167 -6.47 -28.64 10.73
CA LEU A 167 -6.40 -28.01 12.06
C LEU A 167 -7.68 -27.19 12.32
N LYS A 168 -8.77 -27.91 12.65
CA LYS A 168 -9.93 -27.35 13.33
C LYS A 168 -9.85 -27.68 14.80
#